data_7d0adc0beac7be365b91b2fb74069bb2
#
_entry.id   7d0adc0beac7be365b91b2fb74069bb2
#
_cell.length_a   1.000
_cell.length_b   1.000
_cell.length_c   1.000
_cell.angle_alpha   90.00
_cell.angle_beta   90.00
_cell.angle_gamma   90.00
#
_symmetry.space_group_name_H-M   'P 1'
#
loop_
_entity.id
_entity.type
_entity.pdbx_description
1 polymer ?
#
loop_
_entity_poly.entity_id
_entity_poly.type
_entity_poly.pdbx_seq_one_letter_code
_entity_poly.pdbx_strand_id
1 'polypeptide(L)'
;MSMDAPAARPSALDALEVPLIAAPMAGGPSSPGLAIAVARAGGLGMLAAGYQSAEALAEQIAAVRSGLRDVERLFGVNVFVAESSPTDTQQLADFRSRWVQAVAALDAEMGEQAAARPLPDYSDDGWDQKIALLVEDPVPVVSFTFGLPPAATIRALQDAGTTVLLSVSSSEEAVEAAAFGPDALVLQGPDAGGHRFTLAQDTAPGTTPLPELLEQTLAALASSHPQLPVIAAGGISFRAEAARLLETGAHAVQVGTLFLAAEEAGTGAVHREAVLAAAGDPSSAQTVVTRAFSGRPARALSTPFTEAMAEHEIAGYPQVNSLTSPIRKAAAAAGKRELVHLWAGTGFPACRARPAAEIVESFRGL
;
A
#
# COMPACT_ATOMS: atom_id res chain seq x y z
N MET A 1 -15.37 30.98 -26.14
CA MET A 1 -13.97 30.60 -26.29
C MET A 1 -13.88 29.20 -25.71
N SER A 2 -13.76 28.20 -26.56
CA SER A 2 -13.49 26.82 -26.11
C SER A 2 -12.06 26.82 -25.58
N MET A 3 -11.91 26.60 -24.29
CA MET A 3 -10.61 26.27 -23.75
C MET A 3 -10.35 24.82 -24.17
N ASP A 4 -9.47 24.61 -25.16
CA ASP A 4 -8.96 23.29 -25.48
C ASP A 4 -8.39 22.69 -24.19
N ALA A 5 -8.95 21.55 -23.76
CA ALA A 5 -8.37 20.79 -22.68
C ALA A 5 -6.91 20.46 -23.08
N PRO A 6 -5.92 20.64 -22.19
CA PRO A 6 -4.55 20.28 -22.51
C PRO A 6 -4.51 18.80 -22.92
N ALA A 7 -3.80 18.51 -24.04
CA ALA A 7 -3.61 17.16 -24.50
C ALA A 7 -3.04 16.31 -23.34
N ALA A 8 -3.65 15.15 -23.10
CA ALA A 8 -3.20 14.25 -22.05
C ALA A 8 -1.70 13.95 -22.25
N ARG A 9 -0.90 14.11 -21.20
CA ARG A 9 0.52 13.72 -21.23
C ARG A 9 0.60 12.22 -21.47
N PRO A 10 1.55 11.72 -22.30
CA PRO A 10 1.79 10.29 -22.38
C PRO A 10 2.06 9.75 -20.97
N SER A 11 1.24 8.84 -20.51
CA SER A 11 1.43 8.24 -19.19
C SER A 11 2.58 7.23 -19.25
N ALA A 12 3.48 7.24 -18.25
CA ALA A 12 4.47 6.18 -18.13
C ALA A 12 3.82 4.78 -18.07
N LEU A 13 2.54 4.70 -17.68
CA LEU A 13 1.78 3.45 -17.62
C LEU A 13 1.52 2.83 -18.99
N ASP A 14 1.46 3.65 -20.07
CA ASP A 14 1.24 3.15 -21.44
C ASP A 14 2.44 2.36 -21.98
N ALA A 15 3.62 2.47 -21.33
CA ALA A 15 4.84 1.76 -21.70
C ALA A 15 4.95 0.36 -21.04
N LEU A 16 4.00 -0.05 -20.21
CA LEU A 16 4.02 -1.36 -19.56
C LEU A 16 3.70 -2.48 -20.58
N GLU A 17 4.57 -3.50 -20.64
CA GLU A 17 4.32 -4.68 -21.48
C GLU A 17 3.23 -5.58 -20.90
N VAL A 18 3.12 -5.60 -19.58
CA VAL A 18 2.04 -6.22 -18.84
C VAL A 18 1.39 -5.13 -18.00
N PRO A 19 0.09 -4.86 -18.14
CA PRO A 19 -0.61 -3.79 -17.41
C PRO A 19 -0.81 -4.17 -15.94
N LEU A 20 0.29 -4.48 -15.25
CA LEU A 20 0.36 -4.95 -13.87
C LEU A 20 1.36 -4.13 -13.07
N ILE A 21 0.92 -3.67 -11.91
CA ILE A 21 1.72 -2.97 -10.91
C ILE A 21 1.87 -3.87 -9.69
N ALA A 22 3.10 -4.10 -9.23
CA ALA A 22 3.31 -4.67 -7.91
C ALA A 22 3.01 -3.60 -6.86
N ALA A 23 1.98 -3.82 -6.04
CA ALA A 23 1.54 -2.86 -5.05
C ALA A 23 2.67 -2.47 -4.09
N PRO A 24 2.83 -1.19 -3.76
CA PRO A 24 3.80 -0.75 -2.77
C PRO A 24 3.41 -1.27 -1.38
N MET A 25 4.32 -1.98 -0.73
CA MET A 25 4.12 -2.64 0.56
C MET A 25 5.20 -2.18 1.53
N ALA A 26 4.90 -1.13 2.31
CA ALA A 26 5.82 -0.55 3.27
C ALA A 26 6.18 -1.52 4.41
N GLY A 27 7.34 -1.28 5.02
CA GLY A 27 7.80 -2.09 6.16
C GLY A 27 8.56 -3.36 5.77
N GLY A 28 8.99 -3.47 4.50
CA GLY A 28 9.92 -4.52 4.06
C GLY A 28 9.58 -5.22 2.75
N PRO A 29 8.34 -5.64 2.46
CA PRO A 29 8.07 -6.48 1.28
C PRO A 29 8.49 -5.85 -0.05
N SER A 30 8.27 -4.54 -0.26
CA SER A 30 8.73 -3.82 -1.45
C SER A 30 10.23 -3.55 -1.41
N SER A 31 11.04 -4.58 -1.62
CA SER A 31 12.49 -4.48 -1.72
C SER A 31 12.92 -3.95 -3.10
N PRO A 32 14.14 -3.40 -3.25
CA PRO A 32 14.72 -3.11 -4.56
C PRO A 32 14.75 -4.34 -5.48
N GLY A 33 15.03 -5.53 -4.93
CA GLY A 33 15.02 -6.79 -5.68
C GLY A 33 13.66 -7.08 -6.30
N LEU A 34 12.58 -6.94 -5.53
CA LEU A 34 11.21 -7.12 -6.03
C LEU A 34 10.88 -6.10 -7.13
N ALA A 35 11.19 -4.83 -6.91
CA ALA A 35 10.92 -3.78 -7.89
C ALA A 35 11.65 -4.04 -9.23
N ILE A 36 12.93 -4.46 -9.16
CA ILE A 36 13.73 -4.83 -10.34
C ILE A 36 13.14 -6.05 -11.06
N ALA A 37 12.81 -7.11 -10.33
CA ALA A 37 12.29 -8.36 -10.92
C ALA A 37 10.96 -8.12 -11.66
N VAL A 38 10.03 -7.37 -11.05
CA VAL A 38 8.75 -7.00 -11.67
C VAL A 38 8.96 -6.13 -12.91
N ALA A 39 9.82 -5.11 -12.82
CA ALA A 39 10.12 -4.22 -13.93
C ALA A 39 10.74 -4.98 -15.11
N ARG A 40 11.74 -5.85 -14.87
CA ARG A 40 12.37 -6.69 -15.90
C ARG A 40 11.38 -7.64 -16.56
N ALA A 41 10.35 -8.09 -15.83
CA ALA A 41 9.28 -8.95 -16.39
C ALA A 41 8.22 -8.19 -17.18
N GLY A 42 8.31 -6.84 -17.27
CA GLY A 42 7.42 -5.99 -18.08
C GLY A 42 6.26 -5.33 -17.32
N GLY A 43 6.18 -5.51 -15.99
CA GLY A 43 5.26 -4.78 -15.12
C GLY A 43 5.87 -3.52 -14.51
N LEU A 44 5.17 -2.87 -13.57
CA LEU A 44 5.69 -1.75 -12.79
C LEU A 44 6.04 -2.20 -11.37
N GLY A 45 7.32 -2.24 -11.04
CA GLY A 45 7.80 -2.46 -9.67
C GLY A 45 7.70 -1.18 -8.85
N MET A 46 7.22 -1.27 -7.60
CA MET A 46 7.07 -0.13 -6.71
C MET A 46 7.91 -0.28 -5.45
N LEU A 47 8.69 0.75 -5.11
CA LEU A 47 9.25 0.95 -3.78
C LEU A 47 8.19 1.60 -2.87
N ALA A 48 8.34 1.45 -1.56
CA ALA A 48 7.46 2.06 -0.57
C ALA A 48 8.28 2.90 0.42
N ALA A 49 8.13 4.22 0.34
CA ALA A 49 8.90 5.17 1.15
C ALA A 49 8.47 5.23 2.63
N GLY A 50 7.31 4.64 2.98
CA GLY A 50 6.80 4.68 4.35
C GLY A 50 7.74 4.01 5.36
N TYR A 51 7.86 4.62 6.54
CA TYR A 51 8.61 4.13 7.70
C TYR A 51 10.15 4.11 7.54
N GLN A 52 10.68 4.86 6.61
CA GLN A 52 12.14 5.00 6.39
C GLN A 52 12.52 6.47 6.13
N SER A 53 13.80 6.80 6.26
CA SER A 53 14.31 8.14 5.96
C SER A 53 14.43 8.39 4.46
N ALA A 54 14.60 9.66 4.08
CA ALA A 54 14.85 10.04 2.68
C ALA A 54 16.18 9.47 2.16
N GLU A 55 17.21 9.37 3.01
CA GLU A 55 18.52 8.78 2.67
C GLU A 55 18.37 7.28 2.36
N ALA A 56 17.64 6.52 3.21
CA ALA A 56 17.40 5.11 2.96
C ALA A 56 16.56 4.90 1.67
N LEU A 57 15.61 5.79 1.39
CA LEU A 57 14.87 5.78 0.13
C LEU A 57 15.79 6.06 -1.07
N ALA A 58 16.70 7.04 -0.97
CA ALA A 58 17.65 7.36 -2.03
C ALA A 58 18.57 6.16 -2.35
N GLU A 59 19.03 5.44 -1.33
CA GLU A 59 19.81 4.20 -1.51
C GLU A 59 19.01 3.12 -2.26
N GLN A 60 17.73 2.94 -1.93
CA GLN A 60 16.85 2.00 -2.63
C GLN A 60 16.61 2.40 -4.09
N ILE A 61 16.36 3.69 -4.36
CA ILE A 61 16.23 4.23 -5.73
C ILE A 61 17.50 3.96 -6.54
N ALA A 62 18.67 4.25 -5.98
CA ALA A 62 19.95 3.99 -6.63
C ALA A 62 20.16 2.49 -6.93
N ALA A 63 19.78 1.61 -6.01
CA ALA A 63 19.84 0.16 -6.21
C ALA A 63 18.94 -0.30 -7.36
N VAL A 64 17.69 0.21 -7.44
CA VAL A 64 16.77 -0.12 -8.54
C VAL A 64 17.31 0.38 -9.89
N ARG A 65 17.78 1.63 -9.96
CA ARG A 65 18.39 2.19 -11.19
C ARG A 65 19.59 1.37 -11.63
N SER A 66 20.46 0.97 -10.69
CA SER A 66 21.61 0.11 -11.00
C SER A 66 21.17 -1.25 -11.55
N GLY A 67 20.10 -1.83 -10.99
CA GLY A 67 19.56 -3.10 -11.43
C GLY A 67 18.81 -3.04 -12.76
N LEU A 68 18.42 -1.86 -13.23
CA LEU A 68 17.70 -1.64 -14.51
C LEU A 68 18.53 -0.94 -15.58
N ARG A 69 19.80 -0.63 -15.33
CA ARG A 69 20.66 0.16 -16.24
C ARG A 69 20.83 -0.37 -17.66
N ASP A 70 20.60 -1.66 -17.87
CA ASP A 70 20.73 -2.39 -19.13
C ASP A 70 19.39 -2.56 -19.88
N VAL A 71 18.31 -2.07 -19.33
CA VAL A 71 16.95 -2.18 -19.88
C VAL A 71 16.16 -0.89 -19.67
N GLU A 72 15.36 -0.51 -20.65
CA GLU A 72 14.42 0.60 -20.52
C GLU A 72 13.16 0.11 -19.81
N ARG A 73 13.14 0.18 -18.49
CA ARG A 73 12.04 -0.25 -17.64
C ARG A 73 11.73 0.80 -16.60
N LEU A 74 10.46 0.86 -16.22
CA LEU A 74 9.95 1.81 -15.26
C LEU A 74 9.85 1.20 -13.87
N PHE A 75 10.00 2.05 -12.87
CA PHE A 75 9.69 1.73 -11.49
C PHE A 75 9.04 2.95 -10.83
N GLY A 76 8.45 2.75 -9.66
CA GLY A 76 7.83 3.84 -8.94
C GLY A 76 8.15 3.82 -7.44
N VAL A 77 7.75 4.90 -6.78
CA VAL A 77 7.86 5.10 -5.34
C VAL A 77 6.49 5.49 -4.79
N ASN A 78 6.04 4.84 -3.73
CA ASN A 78 4.85 5.26 -2.98
C ASN A 78 5.26 6.09 -1.76
N VAL A 79 4.56 7.19 -1.53
CA VAL A 79 4.75 8.08 -0.38
C VAL A 79 3.43 8.19 0.40
N PHE A 80 3.51 8.13 1.73
CA PHE A 80 2.36 8.42 2.58
C PHE A 80 2.18 9.92 2.73
N VAL A 81 0.96 10.41 2.49
CA VAL A 81 0.61 11.78 2.82
C VAL A 81 0.55 11.91 4.34
N ALA A 82 1.23 12.92 4.87
CA ALA A 82 1.28 13.16 6.31
C ALA A 82 -0.13 13.51 6.84
N GLU A 83 -0.50 12.93 7.97
CA GLU A 83 -1.72 13.32 8.68
C GLU A 83 -1.62 14.77 9.17
N SER A 84 -2.71 15.51 9.11
CA SER A 84 -2.71 16.94 9.45
C SER A 84 -2.59 17.23 10.94
N SER A 85 -2.88 16.26 11.80
CA SER A 85 -2.93 16.45 13.26
C SER A 85 -2.50 15.18 14.02
N PRO A 86 -1.85 15.34 15.18
CA PRO A 86 -1.57 14.22 16.08
C PRO A 86 -2.86 13.65 16.67
N THR A 87 -2.80 12.37 17.03
CA THR A 87 -3.86 11.71 17.80
C THR A 87 -3.99 12.35 19.19
N ASP A 88 -5.22 12.44 19.70
CA ASP A 88 -5.45 12.91 21.07
C ASP A 88 -4.67 12.09 22.08
N THR A 89 -3.96 12.77 22.99
CA THR A 89 -3.04 12.14 23.94
C THR A 89 -3.76 11.19 24.91
N GLN A 90 -4.98 11.56 25.36
CA GLN A 90 -5.74 10.70 26.29
C GLN A 90 -6.23 9.45 25.56
N GLN A 91 -6.75 9.61 24.35
CA GLN A 91 -7.18 8.49 23.50
C GLN A 91 -6.02 7.51 23.23
N LEU A 92 -4.83 8.04 22.94
CA LEU A 92 -3.63 7.24 22.73
C LEU A 92 -3.19 6.52 24.01
N ALA A 93 -3.29 7.18 25.18
CA ALA A 93 -2.96 6.57 26.47
C ALA A 93 -3.94 5.43 26.84
N ASP A 94 -5.22 5.62 26.60
CA ASP A 94 -6.25 4.60 26.83
C ASP A 94 -6.04 3.39 25.90
N PHE A 95 -5.77 3.64 24.62
CA PHE A 95 -5.38 2.59 23.66
C PHE A 95 -4.15 1.83 24.14
N ARG A 96 -3.08 2.54 24.56
CA ARG A 96 -1.85 1.92 25.06
C ARG A 96 -2.13 0.98 26.25
N SER A 97 -2.99 1.38 27.17
CA SER A 97 -3.33 0.57 28.33
C SER A 97 -3.99 -0.77 27.93
N ARG A 98 -4.92 -0.76 26.96
CA ARG A 98 -5.57 -1.96 26.43
C ARG A 98 -4.61 -2.82 25.61
N TRP A 99 -3.80 -2.17 24.78
CA TRP A 99 -2.77 -2.81 23.98
C TRP A 99 -1.76 -3.57 24.82
N VAL A 100 -1.24 -2.96 25.92
CA VAL A 100 -0.31 -3.63 26.85
C VAL A 100 -0.95 -4.87 27.47
N GLN A 101 -2.22 -4.79 27.88
CA GLN A 101 -2.95 -5.92 28.45
C GLN A 101 -3.12 -7.05 27.42
N ALA A 102 -3.49 -6.73 26.18
CA ALA A 102 -3.64 -7.71 25.11
C ALA A 102 -2.32 -8.40 24.75
N VAL A 103 -1.21 -7.63 24.67
CA VAL A 103 0.13 -8.19 24.43
C VAL A 103 0.55 -9.10 25.58
N ALA A 104 0.38 -8.66 26.83
CA ALA A 104 0.76 -9.43 28.02
C ALA A 104 -0.04 -10.73 28.19
N ALA A 105 -1.30 -10.74 27.77
CA ALA A 105 -2.14 -11.94 27.79
C ALA A 105 -1.65 -13.02 26.82
N LEU A 106 -1.00 -12.63 25.71
CA LEU A 106 -0.44 -13.56 24.73
C LEU A 106 1.02 -13.90 25.04
N ASP A 107 1.77 -12.94 25.58
CA ASP A 107 3.17 -13.07 25.91
C ASP A 107 3.58 -12.10 27.01
N ALA A 108 3.87 -12.61 28.20
CA ALA A 108 4.17 -11.80 29.38
C ALA A 108 5.45 -10.95 29.19
N GLU A 109 6.51 -11.51 28.58
CA GLU A 109 7.76 -10.78 28.34
C GLU A 109 7.56 -9.63 27.35
N MET A 110 6.84 -9.87 26.26
CA MET A 110 6.47 -8.81 25.31
C MET A 110 5.56 -7.77 25.96
N GLY A 111 4.67 -8.18 26.89
CA GLY A 111 3.85 -7.29 27.70
C GLY A 111 4.66 -6.34 28.58
N GLU A 112 5.71 -6.82 29.25
CA GLU A 112 6.64 -5.98 30.02
C GLU A 112 7.37 -4.98 29.12
N GLN A 113 7.86 -5.42 27.95
CA GLN A 113 8.49 -4.54 26.96
C GLN A 113 7.49 -3.49 26.44
N ALA A 114 6.25 -3.87 26.19
CA ALA A 114 5.18 -2.96 25.76
C ALA A 114 4.86 -1.92 26.85
N ALA A 115 4.77 -2.33 28.12
CA ALA A 115 4.51 -1.46 29.26
C ALA A 115 5.62 -0.43 29.50
N ALA A 116 6.87 -0.77 29.18
CA ALA A 116 8.00 0.14 29.29
C ALA A 116 8.04 1.24 28.22
N ARG A 117 7.24 1.15 27.16
CA ARG A 117 7.28 2.12 26.07
C ARG A 117 6.55 3.41 26.44
N PRO A 118 7.16 4.60 26.20
CA PRO A 118 6.46 5.86 26.30
C PRO A 118 5.43 6.02 25.16
N LEU A 119 4.53 6.96 25.31
CA LEU A 119 3.72 7.44 24.18
C LEU A 119 4.64 8.08 23.16
N PRO A 120 4.48 7.76 21.86
CA PRO A 120 5.31 8.34 20.82
C PRO A 120 4.86 9.75 20.47
N ASP A 121 5.81 10.58 20.06
CA ASP A 121 5.54 11.84 19.40
C ASP A 121 4.91 11.62 18.02
N TYR A 122 4.28 12.66 17.49
CA TYR A 122 3.83 12.71 16.10
C TYR A 122 5.04 12.70 15.16
N SER A 123 4.88 12.06 14.01
CA SER A 123 5.86 12.06 12.91
C SER A 123 5.13 12.21 11.58
N ASP A 124 5.61 13.09 10.74
CA ASP A 124 5.17 13.26 9.34
C ASP A 124 5.85 12.27 8.38
N ASP A 125 6.59 11.30 8.92
CA ASP A 125 7.34 10.29 8.15
C ASP A 125 8.41 10.91 7.23
N GLY A 126 8.94 12.10 7.58
CA GLY A 126 9.94 12.81 6.78
C GLY A 126 9.39 13.32 5.44
N TRP A 127 8.16 13.80 5.44
CA TRP A 127 7.44 14.24 4.25
C TRP A 127 8.25 15.20 3.38
N ASP A 128 8.69 16.32 3.96
CA ASP A 128 9.37 17.37 3.20
C ASP A 128 10.67 16.86 2.56
N GLN A 129 11.46 16.06 3.30
CA GLN A 129 12.73 15.51 2.81
C GLN A 129 12.51 14.52 1.66
N LYS A 130 11.47 13.68 1.76
CA LYS A 130 11.12 12.71 0.70
C LYS A 130 10.62 13.40 -0.56
N ILE A 131 9.78 14.43 -0.41
CA ILE A 131 9.29 15.21 -1.57
C ILE A 131 10.46 15.95 -2.24
N ALA A 132 11.33 16.61 -1.46
CA ALA A 132 12.51 17.27 -2.01
C ALA A 132 13.39 16.29 -2.79
N LEU A 133 13.70 15.11 -2.23
CA LEU A 133 14.45 14.06 -2.92
C LEU A 133 13.81 13.68 -4.27
N LEU A 134 12.48 13.44 -4.29
CA LEU A 134 11.78 12.98 -5.50
C LEU A 134 11.62 14.07 -6.57
N VAL A 135 11.70 15.34 -6.20
CA VAL A 135 11.73 16.47 -7.16
C VAL A 135 13.13 16.70 -7.69
N GLU A 136 14.17 16.60 -6.84
CA GLU A 136 15.58 16.81 -7.23
C GLU A 136 16.15 15.61 -8.02
N ASP A 137 15.73 14.40 -7.69
CA ASP A 137 16.17 13.14 -8.32
C ASP A 137 14.95 12.31 -8.75
N PRO A 138 14.22 12.75 -9.82
CA PRO A 138 12.90 12.24 -10.16
C PRO A 138 12.92 10.77 -10.57
N VAL A 139 11.90 10.03 -10.12
CA VAL A 139 11.61 8.65 -10.54
C VAL A 139 10.45 8.64 -11.54
N PRO A 140 10.33 7.61 -12.39
CA PRO A 140 9.28 7.58 -13.42
C PRO A 140 7.85 7.70 -12.88
N VAL A 141 7.55 7.10 -11.73
CA VAL A 141 6.20 7.08 -11.14
C VAL A 141 6.29 7.37 -9.64
N VAL A 142 5.43 8.27 -9.14
CA VAL A 142 5.18 8.47 -7.70
C VAL A 142 3.71 8.27 -7.42
N SER A 143 3.38 7.46 -6.43
CA SER A 143 2.02 7.30 -5.93
C SER A 143 1.88 7.84 -4.51
N PHE A 144 0.71 8.39 -4.19
CA PHE A 144 0.38 8.87 -2.85
C PHE A 144 -0.74 8.06 -2.23
N THR A 145 -0.64 7.83 -0.92
CA THR A 145 -1.63 7.08 -0.12
C THR A 145 -1.86 7.81 1.21
N PHE A 146 -3.06 7.67 1.79
CA PHE A 146 -3.51 8.23 3.08
C PHE A 146 -3.92 9.70 3.06
N GLY A 147 -4.18 10.26 1.90
CA GLY A 147 -4.65 11.62 1.73
C GLY A 147 -4.30 12.16 0.36
N LEU A 148 -4.61 13.42 0.15
CA LEU A 148 -4.30 14.16 -1.06
C LEU A 148 -3.12 15.10 -0.77
N PRO A 149 -1.99 14.98 -1.49
CA PRO A 149 -0.89 15.91 -1.33
C PRO A 149 -1.30 17.30 -1.84
N PRO A 150 -0.64 18.40 -1.40
CA PRO A 150 -0.87 19.70 -1.98
C PRO A 150 -0.74 19.68 -3.51
N ALA A 151 -1.65 20.35 -4.23
CA ALA A 151 -1.62 20.41 -5.68
C ALA A 151 -0.28 20.97 -6.23
N ALA A 152 0.41 21.81 -5.45
CA ALA A 152 1.75 22.27 -5.79
C ALA A 152 2.79 21.15 -5.80
N THR A 153 2.70 20.19 -4.89
CA THR A 153 3.56 19.00 -4.85
C THR A 153 3.35 18.12 -6.08
N ILE A 154 2.08 17.88 -6.46
CA ILE A 154 1.76 17.12 -7.68
C ILE A 154 2.39 17.79 -8.90
N ARG A 155 2.19 19.10 -9.07
CA ARG A 155 2.77 19.86 -10.19
C ARG A 155 4.29 19.84 -10.20
N ALA A 156 4.94 20.00 -9.04
CA ALA A 156 6.41 19.97 -8.96
C ALA A 156 6.99 18.63 -9.43
N LEU A 157 6.37 17.51 -9.05
CA LEU A 157 6.77 16.17 -9.52
C LEU A 157 6.50 15.99 -11.01
N GLN A 158 5.35 16.45 -11.50
CA GLN A 158 5.00 16.38 -12.93
C GLN A 158 5.93 17.26 -13.78
N ASP A 159 6.31 18.42 -13.31
CA ASP A 159 7.27 19.32 -13.99
C ASP A 159 8.68 18.71 -14.00
N ALA A 160 9.03 17.89 -13.02
CA ALA A 160 10.27 17.09 -12.99
C ALA A 160 10.21 15.84 -13.91
N GLY A 161 9.05 15.56 -14.54
CA GLY A 161 8.89 14.43 -15.47
C GLY A 161 8.31 13.16 -14.85
N THR A 162 7.83 13.22 -13.62
CA THR A 162 7.23 12.09 -12.90
C THR A 162 5.73 11.95 -13.21
N THR A 163 5.28 10.72 -13.44
CA THR A 163 3.84 10.37 -13.48
C THR A 163 3.32 10.23 -12.06
N VAL A 164 2.29 11.00 -11.70
CA VAL A 164 1.76 11.05 -10.32
C VAL A 164 0.43 10.32 -10.21
N LEU A 165 0.36 9.36 -9.28
CA LEU A 165 -0.84 8.57 -8.99
C LEU A 165 -1.40 8.93 -7.61
N LEU A 166 -2.74 9.02 -7.48
CA LEU A 166 -3.41 9.18 -6.20
C LEU A 166 -4.24 7.93 -5.87
N SER A 167 -4.11 7.45 -4.63
CA SER A 167 -4.81 6.24 -4.17
C SER A 167 -6.11 6.62 -3.47
N VAL A 168 -7.22 5.97 -3.86
CA VAL A 168 -8.57 6.20 -3.37
C VAL A 168 -9.29 4.88 -3.12
N SER A 169 -10.40 4.91 -2.37
CA SER A 169 -11.17 3.72 -1.99
C SER A 169 -12.69 3.86 -2.22
N SER A 170 -13.13 4.97 -2.79
CA SER A 170 -14.53 5.19 -3.19
C SER A 170 -14.63 6.05 -4.46
N SER A 171 -15.80 6.10 -5.07
CA SER A 171 -16.08 6.96 -6.23
C SER A 171 -16.07 8.44 -5.87
N GLU A 172 -16.51 8.79 -4.65
CA GLU A 172 -16.48 10.16 -4.13
C GLU A 172 -15.05 10.66 -3.94
N GLU A 173 -14.20 9.83 -3.29
CA GLU A 173 -12.76 10.10 -3.16
C GLU A 173 -12.06 10.23 -4.53
N ALA A 174 -12.49 9.43 -5.52
CA ALA A 174 -11.94 9.51 -6.88
C ALA A 174 -12.25 10.85 -7.56
N VAL A 175 -13.49 11.36 -7.43
CA VAL A 175 -13.86 12.69 -7.95
C VAL A 175 -13.10 13.80 -7.23
N GLU A 176 -12.94 13.71 -5.91
CA GLU A 176 -12.16 14.66 -5.12
C GLU A 176 -10.68 14.65 -5.56
N ALA A 177 -10.07 13.47 -5.64
CA ALA A 177 -8.67 13.31 -6.04
C ALA A 177 -8.41 13.79 -7.48
N ALA A 178 -9.33 13.55 -8.41
CA ALA A 178 -9.22 13.99 -9.81
C ALA A 178 -9.07 15.51 -9.94
N ALA A 179 -9.72 16.29 -9.05
CA ALA A 179 -9.62 17.74 -9.05
C ALA A 179 -8.22 18.28 -8.70
N PHE A 180 -7.33 17.46 -8.13
CA PHE A 180 -5.93 17.79 -7.83
C PHE A 180 -5.02 17.63 -9.05
N GLY A 181 -5.50 17.04 -10.14
CA GLY A 181 -4.78 16.89 -11.40
C GLY A 181 -3.71 15.79 -11.42
N PRO A 182 -3.97 14.58 -10.87
CA PRO A 182 -3.05 13.45 -11.03
C PRO A 182 -3.04 12.94 -12.46
N ASP A 183 -2.03 12.14 -12.81
CA ASP A 183 -1.95 11.46 -14.11
C ASP A 183 -2.77 10.16 -14.13
N ALA A 184 -3.05 9.55 -12.98
CA ALA A 184 -3.98 8.42 -12.84
C ALA A 184 -4.44 8.24 -11.38
N LEU A 185 -5.50 7.44 -11.19
CA LEU A 185 -5.97 7.02 -9.87
C LEU A 185 -5.69 5.53 -9.63
N VAL A 186 -5.40 5.17 -8.37
CA VAL A 186 -5.38 3.77 -7.92
C VAL A 186 -6.60 3.54 -7.05
N LEU A 187 -7.58 2.83 -7.59
CA LEU A 187 -8.85 2.53 -6.92
C LEU A 187 -8.76 1.20 -6.17
N GLN A 188 -8.83 1.26 -4.84
CA GLN A 188 -8.69 0.08 -4.00
C GLN A 188 -10.05 -0.48 -3.55
N GLY A 189 -10.36 -1.70 -3.97
CA GLY A 189 -11.51 -2.48 -3.48
C GLY A 189 -11.33 -3.04 -2.06
N PRO A 190 -12.42 -3.57 -1.46
CA PRO A 190 -12.45 -4.03 -0.06
C PRO A 190 -11.55 -5.24 0.22
N ASP A 191 -11.20 -6.02 -0.78
CA ASP A 191 -10.46 -7.29 -0.67
C ASP A 191 -8.93 -7.12 -0.62
N ALA A 192 -8.45 -5.87 -0.72
CA ALA A 192 -7.04 -5.55 -0.63
C ALA A 192 -6.44 -5.90 0.73
N GLY A 193 -5.23 -6.43 0.74
CA GLY A 193 -4.40 -6.59 1.93
C GLY A 193 -3.70 -5.30 2.34
N GLY A 194 -3.30 -5.21 3.61
CA GLY A 194 -2.68 -4.02 4.16
C GLY A 194 -3.67 -2.87 4.36
N HIS A 195 -3.14 -1.67 4.43
CA HIS A 195 -3.93 -0.48 4.73
C HIS A 195 -4.98 -0.18 3.66
N ARG A 196 -6.15 0.27 4.13
CA ARG A 196 -7.19 0.81 3.29
C ARG A 196 -6.81 2.22 2.83
N PHE A 197 -7.10 2.53 1.54
CA PHE A 197 -6.72 3.81 0.93
C PHE A 197 -7.72 4.93 1.18
N THR A 198 -8.45 4.88 2.31
CA THR A 198 -9.30 6.01 2.70
C THR A 198 -8.48 7.30 2.81
N LEU A 199 -8.99 8.41 2.32
CA LEU A 199 -8.31 9.70 2.41
C LEU A 199 -8.17 10.14 3.87
N ALA A 200 -9.21 9.96 4.69
CA ALA A 200 -9.15 10.24 6.12
C ALA A 200 -9.05 8.95 6.96
N GLN A 201 -8.31 8.99 8.06
CA GLN A 201 -8.06 7.82 8.90
C GLN A 201 -9.28 7.35 9.72
N ASP A 202 -10.22 8.22 10.00
CA ASP A 202 -11.46 7.96 10.72
C ASP A 202 -12.59 7.45 9.80
N THR A 203 -12.46 7.61 8.50
CA THR A 203 -13.42 7.11 7.52
C THR A 203 -13.51 5.58 7.59
N ALA A 204 -14.75 5.08 7.67
CA ALA A 204 -15.01 3.65 7.56
C ALA A 204 -14.73 3.17 6.13
N PRO A 205 -13.92 2.13 5.94
CA PRO A 205 -13.65 1.61 4.59
C PRO A 205 -14.91 1.10 3.91
N GLY A 206 -15.08 1.45 2.63
CA GLY A 206 -16.17 0.93 1.80
C GLY A 206 -16.11 -0.60 1.65
N THR A 207 -17.26 -1.19 1.35
CA THR A 207 -17.45 -2.65 1.17
C THR A 207 -17.90 -3.04 -0.23
N THR A 208 -18.08 -2.07 -1.13
CA THR A 208 -18.48 -2.29 -2.53
C THR A 208 -17.42 -3.14 -3.24
N PRO A 209 -17.80 -4.29 -3.83
CA PRO A 209 -16.87 -5.15 -4.57
C PRO A 209 -16.14 -4.38 -5.69
N LEU A 210 -14.86 -4.71 -5.92
CA LEU A 210 -14.00 -3.96 -6.84
C LEU A 210 -14.57 -3.78 -8.26
N PRO A 211 -15.20 -4.78 -8.91
CA PRO A 211 -15.79 -4.57 -10.24
C PRO A 211 -16.89 -3.52 -10.25
N GLU A 212 -17.82 -3.58 -9.29
CA GLU A 212 -18.90 -2.61 -9.15
C GLU A 212 -18.36 -1.22 -8.77
N LEU A 213 -17.37 -1.15 -7.87
CA LEU A 213 -16.70 0.08 -7.47
C LEU A 213 -16.01 0.74 -8.66
N LEU A 214 -15.37 -0.03 -9.55
CA LEU A 214 -14.76 0.46 -10.78
C LEU A 214 -15.80 1.07 -11.72
N GLU A 215 -16.92 0.38 -11.97
CA GLU A 215 -18.01 0.89 -12.81
C GLU A 215 -18.58 2.21 -12.26
N GLN A 216 -18.84 2.27 -10.95
CA GLN A 216 -19.33 3.49 -10.27
C GLN A 216 -18.32 4.63 -10.40
N THR A 217 -17.02 4.34 -10.22
CA THR A 217 -15.96 5.34 -10.30
C THR A 217 -15.81 5.89 -11.72
N LEU A 218 -15.80 5.02 -12.75
CA LEU A 218 -15.71 5.46 -14.15
C LEU A 218 -16.93 6.30 -14.54
N ALA A 219 -18.13 5.92 -14.09
CA ALA A 219 -19.35 6.69 -14.31
C ALA A 219 -19.29 8.06 -13.62
N ALA A 220 -18.78 8.16 -12.40
CA ALA A 220 -18.64 9.41 -11.66
C ALA A 220 -17.64 10.38 -12.32
N LEU A 221 -16.56 9.84 -12.91
CA LEU A 221 -15.52 10.62 -13.59
C LEU A 221 -15.91 11.03 -15.02
N ALA A 222 -16.88 10.35 -15.66
CA ALA A 222 -17.19 10.48 -17.07
C ALA A 222 -17.51 11.92 -17.53
N SER A 223 -18.10 12.75 -16.68
CA SER A 223 -18.47 14.13 -17.02
C SER A 223 -17.37 15.15 -16.85
N SER A 224 -16.42 14.91 -15.93
CA SER A 224 -15.39 15.87 -15.55
C SER A 224 -13.98 15.47 -15.98
N HIS A 225 -13.66 14.19 -15.87
CA HIS A 225 -12.33 13.64 -16.14
C HIS A 225 -12.39 12.33 -16.95
N PRO A 226 -13.03 12.30 -18.14
CA PRO A 226 -13.30 11.06 -18.90
C PRO A 226 -12.05 10.34 -19.38
N GLN A 227 -10.90 11.01 -19.39
CA GLN A 227 -9.63 10.46 -19.86
C GLN A 227 -8.67 10.10 -18.72
N LEU A 228 -9.07 10.31 -17.44
CA LEU A 228 -8.21 10.01 -16.31
C LEU A 228 -8.12 8.49 -16.11
N PRO A 229 -6.92 7.88 -16.28
CA PRO A 229 -6.75 6.44 -16.13
C PRO A 229 -7.05 5.99 -14.68
N VAL A 230 -7.73 4.85 -14.55
CA VAL A 230 -8.02 4.21 -13.26
C VAL A 230 -7.34 2.85 -13.21
N ILE A 231 -6.50 2.64 -12.19
CA ILE A 231 -5.82 1.39 -11.90
C ILE A 231 -6.65 0.65 -10.86
N ALA A 232 -7.07 -0.57 -11.14
CA ALA A 232 -7.86 -1.38 -10.22
C ALA A 232 -6.96 -2.16 -9.26
N ALA A 233 -7.22 -2.09 -7.94
CA ALA A 233 -6.44 -2.73 -6.89
C ALA A 233 -7.32 -3.47 -5.88
N GLY A 234 -6.82 -4.59 -5.35
CA GLY A 234 -7.43 -5.33 -4.24
C GLY A 234 -8.15 -6.62 -4.65
N GLY A 235 -7.75 -7.74 -4.05
CA GLY A 235 -8.35 -9.06 -4.27
C GLY A 235 -7.95 -9.76 -5.57
N ILE A 236 -7.19 -9.12 -6.44
CA ILE A 236 -6.80 -9.64 -7.76
C ILE A 236 -5.73 -10.70 -7.59
N SER A 237 -6.03 -11.93 -8.01
CA SER A 237 -5.15 -13.09 -7.84
C SER A 237 -4.92 -13.87 -9.14
N PHE A 238 -5.80 -13.72 -10.12
CA PHE A 238 -5.78 -14.47 -11.37
C PHE A 238 -5.94 -13.56 -12.59
N ARG A 239 -5.35 -13.98 -13.71
CA ARG A 239 -5.43 -13.29 -14.99
C ARG A 239 -6.88 -13.01 -15.43
N ALA A 240 -7.79 -13.96 -15.20
CA ALA A 240 -9.19 -13.81 -15.59
C ALA A 240 -9.92 -12.68 -14.82
N GLU A 241 -9.54 -12.42 -13.56
CA GLU A 241 -10.07 -11.29 -12.77
C GLU A 241 -9.52 -9.96 -13.32
N ALA A 242 -8.22 -9.91 -13.57
CA ALA A 242 -7.58 -8.74 -14.18
C ALA A 242 -8.15 -8.42 -15.56
N ALA A 243 -8.34 -9.42 -16.43
CA ALA A 243 -8.91 -9.24 -17.75
C ALA A 243 -10.31 -8.59 -17.69
N ARG A 244 -11.19 -9.05 -16.79
CA ARG A 244 -12.52 -8.46 -16.61
C ARG A 244 -12.45 -7.00 -16.15
N LEU A 245 -11.52 -6.65 -15.27
CA LEU A 245 -11.35 -5.26 -14.83
C LEU A 245 -10.85 -4.36 -15.98
N LEU A 246 -9.93 -4.86 -16.82
CA LEU A 246 -9.48 -4.14 -18.01
C LEU A 246 -10.61 -4.00 -19.04
N GLU A 247 -11.41 -5.05 -19.28
CA GLU A 247 -12.60 -5.02 -20.13
C GLU A 247 -13.65 -4.03 -19.62
N THR A 248 -13.77 -3.84 -18.30
CA THR A 248 -14.65 -2.83 -17.67
C THR A 248 -14.12 -1.41 -17.87
N GLY A 249 -12.82 -1.21 -18.14
CA GLY A 249 -12.21 0.09 -18.40
C GLY A 249 -11.08 0.47 -17.43
N ALA A 250 -10.59 -0.45 -16.59
CA ALA A 250 -9.37 -0.20 -15.86
C ALA A 250 -8.18 -0.09 -16.85
N HIS A 251 -7.26 0.85 -16.60
CA HIS A 251 -6.06 1.02 -17.41
C HIS A 251 -4.99 -0.04 -17.09
N ALA A 252 -4.89 -0.44 -15.84
CA ALA A 252 -3.98 -1.47 -15.34
C ALA A 252 -4.55 -2.09 -14.06
N VAL A 253 -3.92 -3.14 -13.56
CA VAL A 253 -4.23 -3.74 -12.25
C VAL A 253 -3.05 -3.62 -11.29
N GLN A 254 -3.35 -3.43 -9.99
CA GLN A 254 -2.34 -3.41 -8.95
C GLN A 254 -2.52 -4.61 -8.01
N VAL A 255 -1.49 -5.44 -7.89
CA VAL A 255 -1.49 -6.71 -7.15
C VAL A 255 -0.48 -6.64 -6.01
N GLY A 256 -0.90 -6.96 -4.79
CA GLY A 256 -0.03 -6.93 -3.60
C GLY A 256 0.23 -8.31 -3.02
N THR A 257 -0.81 -8.96 -2.53
CA THR A 257 -0.72 -10.17 -1.69
C THR A 257 0.07 -11.31 -2.35
N LEU A 258 -0.06 -11.50 -3.66
CA LEU A 258 0.71 -12.52 -4.39
C LEU A 258 2.23 -12.32 -4.28
N PHE A 259 2.68 -11.07 -4.23
CA PHE A 259 4.10 -10.73 -4.14
C PHE A 259 4.68 -10.86 -2.74
N LEU A 260 3.86 -11.03 -1.67
CA LEU A 260 4.37 -11.24 -0.31
C LEU A 260 5.24 -12.50 -0.19
N ALA A 261 4.95 -13.54 -0.97
CA ALA A 261 5.70 -14.78 -0.99
C ALA A 261 6.72 -14.88 -2.15
N ALA A 262 6.86 -13.81 -2.96
CA ALA A 262 7.87 -13.77 -4.03
C ALA A 262 9.29 -13.89 -3.46
N GLU A 263 10.20 -14.53 -4.20
CA GLU A 263 11.57 -14.79 -3.76
C GLU A 263 12.34 -13.51 -3.48
N GLU A 264 12.10 -12.47 -4.29
CA GLU A 264 12.75 -11.17 -4.22
C GLU A 264 12.10 -10.22 -3.20
N ALA A 265 10.94 -10.58 -2.64
CA ALA A 265 10.25 -9.76 -1.65
C ALA A 265 11.01 -9.76 -0.31
N GLY A 266 11.13 -8.59 0.28
CA GLY A 266 11.71 -8.39 1.62
C GLY A 266 10.72 -8.72 2.76
N THR A 267 9.71 -9.55 2.50
CA THR A 267 8.73 -9.98 3.51
C THR A 267 9.43 -10.75 4.62
N GLY A 268 9.23 -10.31 5.87
CA GLY A 268 9.81 -10.99 7.04
C GLY A 268 9.38 -12.46 7.13
N ALA A 269 10.28 -13.32 7.61
CA ALA A 269 10.09 -14.79 7.61
C ALA A 269 8.76 -15.21 8.24
N VAL A 270 8.44 -14.70 9.43
CA VAL A 270 7.19 -15.01 10.15
C VAL A 270 5.94 -14.65 9.33
N HIS A 271 5.95 -13.48 8.66
CA HIS A 271 4.84 -13.06 7.82
C HIS A 271 4.72 -13.93 6.57
N ARG A 272 5.85 -14.19 5.88
CA ARG A 272 5.90 -15.06 4.70
C ARG A 272 5.41 -16.48 4.99
N GLU A 273 5.89 -17.06 6.09
CA GLU A 273 5.47 -18.39 6.54
C GLU A 273 3.99 -18.44 6.89
N ALA A 274 3.47 -17.42 7.58
CA ALA A 274 2.05 -17.34 7.93
C ALA A 274 1.16 -17.28 6.68
N VAL A 275 1.53 -16.47 5.69
CA VAL A 275 0.77 -16.35 4.42
C VAL A 275 0.82 -17.67 3.64
N LEU A 276 1.99 -18.32 3.55
CA LEU A 276 2.13 -19.60 2.86
C LEU A 276 1.38 -20.74 3.57
N ALA A 277 1.39 -20.77 4.90
CA ALA A 277 0.63 -21.74 5.69
C ALA A 277 -0.88 -21.54 5.47
N ALA A 278 -1.37 -20.27 5.54
CA ALA A 278 -2.76 -19.94 5.24
C ALA A 278 -3.15 -20.30 3.80
N ALA A 279 -2.26 -20.12 2.83
CA ALA A 279 -2.49 -20.51 1.44
C ALA A 279 -2.51 -22.05 1.24
N GLY A 280 -1.82 -22.80 2.10
CA GLY A 280 -1.82 -24.28 2.12
C GLY A 280 -3.12 -24.87 2.67
N ASP A 281 -3.74 -24.19 3.64
CA ASP A 281 -5.06 -24.54 4.20
C ASP A 281 -5.91 -23.29 4.36
N PRO A 282 -6.56 -22.80 3.28
CA PRO A 282 -7.36 -21.59 3.33
C PRO A 282 -8.58 -21.68 4.28
N SER A 283 -9.03 -22.88 4.61
CA SER A 283 -10.17 -23.07 5.52
C SER A 283 -9.81 -22.76 6.98
N SER A 284 -8.55 -22.79 7.34
CA SER A 284 -8.03 -22.50 8.69
C SER A 284 -7.70 -21.02 8.92
N ALA A 285 -7.82 -20.17 7.90
CA ALA A 285 -7.41 -18.78 7.98
C ALA A 285 -8.51 -17.83 7.48
N GLN A 286 -8.65 -16.70 8.17
CA GLN A 286 -9.56 -15.62 7.77
C GLN A 286 -8.80 -14.29 7.76
N THR A 287 -9.31 -13.34 6.98
CA THR A 287 -8.80 -11.96 7.04
C THR A 287 -9.76 -11.06 7.80
N VAL A 288 -9.21 -10.12 8.53
CA VAL A 288 -9.94 -9.08 9.26
C VAL A 288 -9.39 -7.70 8.88
N VAL A 289 -10.26 -6.70 8.86
CA VAL A 289 -9.82 -5.29 8.80
C VAL A 289 -9.68 -4.79 10.23
N THR A 290 -8.51 -4.29 10.59
CA THR A 290 -8.18 -3.90 11.96
C THR A 290 -7.35 -2.61 11.98
N ARG A 291 -7.48 -1.82 13.06
CA ARG A 291 -6.62 -0.68 13.39
C ARG A 291 -5.60 -1.02 14.49
N ALA A 292 -5.63 -2.22 15.03
CA ALA A 292 -4.87 -2.63 16.22
C ALA A 292 -3.34 -2.42 16.10
N PHE A 293 -2.81 -2.46 14.89
CA PHE A 293 -1.36 -2.35 14.66
C PHE A 293 -0.88 -0.95 14.28
N SER A 294 -1.71 -0.17 13.60
CA SER A 294 -1.25 1.11 13.03
C SER A 294 -2.13 2.31 13.33
N GLY A 295 -3.37 2.09 13.79
CA GLY A 295 -4.35 3.15 13.94
C GLY A 295 -5.11 3.51 12.66
N ARG A 296 -4.74 2.95 11.50
CA ARG A 296 -5.51 3.00 10.25
C ARG A 296 -6.11 1.64 9.93
N PRO A 297 -7.31 1.61 9.27
CA PRO A 297 -7.89 0.35 8.84
C PRO A 297 -6.94 -0.39 7.91
N ALA A 298 -6.64 -1.65 8.21
CA ALA A 298 -5.78 -2.48 7.36
C ALA A 298 -6.22 -3.94 7.43
N ARG A 299 -6.20 -4.66 6.29
CA ARG A 299 -6.58 -6.06 6.23
C ARG A 299 -5.38 -6.96 6.49
N ALA A 300 -5.53 -7.88 7.45
CA ALA A 300 -4.56 -8.88 7.84
C ALA A 300 -5.18 -10.28 7.95
N LEU A 301 -4.37 -11.32 8.02
CA LEU A 301 -4.79 -12.59 8.60
C LEU A 301 -5.18 -12.36 10.07
N SER A 302 -6.32 -12.92 10.49
CA SER A 302 -6.78 -12.83 11.88
C SER A 302 -5.83 -13.56 12.81
N THR A 303 -5.61 -13.00 13.98
CA THR A 303 -4.79 -13.57 15.06
C THR A 303 -5.50 -13.32 16.40
N PRO A 304 -5.19 -14.10 17.46
CA PRO A 304 -5.71 -13.82 18.81
C PRO A 304 -5.48 -12.37 19.27
N PHE A 305 -4.44 -11.71 18.79
CA PHE A 305 -4.20 -10.29 19.10
C PHE A 305 -5.22 -9.37 18.42
N THR A 306 -5.52 -9.60 17.12
CA THR A 306 -6.53 -8.79 16.41
C THR A 306 -7.92 -8.95 17.03
N GLU A 307 -8.25 -10.14 17.51
CA GLU A 307 -9.51 -10.43 18.21
C GLU A 307 -9.58 -9.71 19.56
N ALA A 308 -8.49 -9.78 20.36
CA ALA A 308 -8.42 -9.12 21.67
C ALA A 308 -8.49 -7.57 21.56
N MET A 309 -8.05 -7.00 20.44
CA MET A 309 -8.05 -5.55 20.23
C MET A 309 -9.29 -5.01 19.53
N ALA A 310 -10.17 -5.83 18.97
CA ALA A 310 -11.28 -5.42 18.10
C ALA A 310 -12.18 -4.31 18.68
N GLU A 311 -12.48 -4.36 19.98
CA GLU A 311 -13.30 -3.34 20.67
C GLU A 311 -12.49 -2.16 21.23
N HIS A 312 -11.18 -2.14 21.02
CA HIS A 312 -10.26 -1.16 21.60
C HIS A 312 -9.49 -0.36 20.55
N GLU A 313 -9.85 -0.53 19.30
CA GLU A 313 -9.21 0.15 18.17
C GLU A 313 -9.54 1.64 18.11
N ILE A 314 -8.58 2.43 17.69
CA ILE A 314 -8.75 3.87 17.50
C ILE A 314 -8.24 4.30 16.11
N ALA A 315 -8.74 5.42 15.60
CA ALA A 315 -8.08 6.19 14.55
C ALA A 315 -6.92 6.94 15.19
N GLY A 316 -5.69 6.51 14.96
CA GLY A 316 -4.53 7.00 15.72
C GLY A 316 -3.20 6.86 14.98
N TYR A 317 -3.23 6.85 13.65
CA TYR A 317 -2.02 6.90 12.83
C TYR A 317 -1.43 8.31 12.83
N PRO A 318 -0.10 8.51 12.88
CA PRO A 318 0.95 7.48 12.88
C PRO A 318 1.35 6.98 14.29
N GLN A 319 0.83 7.56 15.37
CA GLN A 319 1.33 7.29 16.74
C GLN A 319 1.05 5.85 17.18
N VAL A 320 -0.11 5.25 16.85
CA VAL A 320 -0.37 3.83 17.12
C VAL A 320 0.66 2.95 16.41
N ASN A 321 0.98 3.24 15.13
CA ASN A 321 2.03 2.51 14.44
C ASN A 321 3.39 2.64 15.11
N SER A 322 3.77 3.84 15.53
CA SER A 322 5.04 4.11 16.22
C SER A 322 5.13 3.43 17.58
N LEU A 323 4.01 3.37 18.31
CA LEU A 323 3.90 2.69 19.60
C LEU A 323 4.09 1.17 19.45
N THR A 324 3.39 0.56 18.49
CA THR A 324 3.29 -0.90 18.36
C THR A 324 4.47 -1.51 17.58
N SER A 325 5.08 -0.77 16.65
CA SER A 325 6.10 -1.26 15.73
C SER A 325 7.29 -1.96 16.40
N PRO A 326 7.88 -1.45 17.50
CA PRO A 326 9.01 -2.13 18.14
C PRO A 326 8.65 -3.50 18.71
N ILE A 327 7.43 -3.65 19.28
CA ILE A 327 6.96 -4.94 19.79
C ILE A 327 6.68 -5.91 18.66
N ARG A 328 6.07 -5.46 17.56
CA ARG A 328 5.87 -6.28 16.36
C ARG A 328 7.20 -6.77 15.77
N LYS A 329 8.23 -5.93 15.76
CA LYS A 329 9.59 -6.31 15.31
C LYS A 329 10.23 -7.33 16.26
N ALA A 330 10.13 -7.13 17.57
CA ALA A 330 10.63 -8.08 18.56
C ALA A 330 9.90 -9.42 18.48
N ALA A 331 8.56 -9.39 18.33
CA ALA A 331 7.74 -10.59 18.13
C ALA A 331 8.13 -11.36 16.87
N ALA A 332 8.34 -10.65 15.75
CA ALA A 332 8.81 -11.27 14.52
C ALA A 332 10.19 -11.93 14.67
N ALA A 333 11.13 -11.27 15.37
CA ALA A 333 12.44 -11.82 15.64
C ALA A 333 12.39 -13.07 16.56
N ALA A 334 11.40 -13.13 17.47
CA ALA A 334 11.15 -14.26 18.35
C ALA A 334 10.22 -15.35 17.78
N GLY A 335 9.75 -15.21 16.52
CA GLY A 335 8.85 -16.17 15.89
C GLY A 335 7.40 -16.13 16.43
N LYS A 336 7.01 -15.08 17.18
CA LYS A 336 5.70 -14.95 17.84
C LYS A 336 4.68 -14.34 16.87
N ARG A 337 4.18 -15.14 15.94
CA ARG A 337 3.33 -14.71 14.83
C ARG A 337 2.05 -14.01 15.28
N GLU A 338 1.52 -14.33 16.44
CA GLU A 338 0.28 -13.78 16.99
C GLU A 338 0.33 -12.26 17.18
N LEU A 339 1.52 -11.72 17.44
CA LEU A 339 1.78 -10.30 17.66
C LEU A 339 2.32 -9.57 16.42
N VAL A 340 2.43 -10.26 15.28
CA VAL A 340 2.92 -9.68 14.02
C VAL A 340 1.74 -9.25 13.15
N HIS A 341 1.85 -8.10 12.50
CA HIS A 341 0.88 -7.61 11.52
C HIS A 341 1.00 -8.40 10.21
N LEU A 342 0.19 -9.43 10.06
CA LEU A 342 0.20 -10.35 8.93
C LEU A 342 -0.67 -9.80 7.79
N TRP A 343 -0.26 -8.65 7.19
CA TRP A 343 -1.02 -8.02 6.13
C TRP A 343 -1.23 -8.96 4.94
N ALA A 344 -2.48 -9.23 4.59
CA ALA A 344 -2.85 -10.04 3.45
C ALA A 344 -4.28 -9.73 3.00
N GLY A 345 -4.54 -9.69 1.70
CA GLY A 345 -5.88 -9.59 1.13
C GLY A 345 -6.57 -10.94 1.06
N THR A 346 -7.83 -10.93 0.63
CA THR A 346 -8.64 -12.15 0.49
C THR A 346 -8.09 -13.12 -0.54
N GLY A 347 -7.23 -12.64 -1.46
CA GLY A 347 -6.52 -13.45 -2.46
C GLY A 347 -5.33 -14.27 -1.92
N PHE A 348 -5.08 -14.29 -0.59
CA PHE A 348 -3.98 -15.06 0.02
C PHE A 348 -3.96 -16.56 -0.36
N PRO A 349 -5.10 -17.24 -0.65
CA PRO A 349 -5.06 -18.65 -1.06
C PRO A 349 -4.29 -18.92 -2.34
N ALA A 350 -4.09 -17.90 -3.17
CA ALA A 350 -3.30 -18.01 -4.40
C ALA A 350 -1.78 -17.79 -4.18
N CYS A 351 -1.34 -17.40 -2.97
CA CYS A 351 0.08 -17.15 -2.68
C CYS A 351 0.91 -18.44 -2.80
N ARG A 352 2.03 -18.33 -3.48
CA ARG A 352 3.03 -19.42 -3.63
C ARG A 352 4.43 -18.81 -3.59
N ALA A 353 5.38 -19.53 -3.01
CA ALA A 353 6.80 -19.18 -3.09
C ALA A 353 7.28 -19.42 -4.53
N ARG A 354 7.59 -18.33 -5.24
CA ARG A 354 8.07 -18.35 -6.63
C ARG A 354 8.72 -17.01 -6.98
N PRO A 355 9.54 -16.95 -8.05
CA PRO A 355 10.08 -15.70 -8.55
C PRO A 355 8.97 -14.67 -8.92
N ALA A 356 9.21 -13.39 -8.66
CA ALA A 356 8.27 -12.32 -9.02
C ALA A 356 7.98 -12.27 -10.53
N ALA A 357 8.98 -12.60 -11.36
CA ALA A 357 8.82 -12.70 -12.80
C ALA A 357 7.74 -13.71 -13.23
N GLU A 358 7.61 -14.83 -12.53
CA GLU A 358 6.56 -15.82 -12.81
C GLU A 358 5.17 -15.31 -12.44
N ILE A 359 5.09 -14.46 -11.41
CA ILE A 359 3.84 -13.80 -11.05
C ILE A 359 3.43 -12.85 -12.18
N VAL A 360 4.33 -11.98 -12.65
CA VAL A 360 4.04 -11.07 -13.77
C VAL A 360 3.69 -11.85 -15.03
N GLU A 361 4.43 -12.90 -15.37
CA GLU A 361 4.18 -13.73 -16.55
C GLU A 361 2.79 -14.40 -16.50
N SER A 362 2.29 -14.76 -15.31
CA SER A 362 0.95 -15.33 -15.16
C SER A 362 -0.19 -14.34 -15.54
N PHE A 363 0.13 -13.06 -15.72
CA PHE A 363 -0.78 -12.00 -16.20
C PHE A 363 -0.48 -11.56 -17.65
N ARG A 364 0.50 -12.16 -18.34
CA ARG A 364 0.84 -11.78 -19.71
C ARG A 364 -0.30 -12.03 -20.70
N GLY A 365 -0.43 -11.13 -21.69
CA GLY A 365 -1.50 -11.20 -22.71
C GLY A 365 -2.87 -10.74 -22.19
N LEU A 366 -2.87 -9.86 -21.19
CA LEU A 366 -4.03 -9.07 -20.77
C LEU A 366 -4.39 -8.06 -21.82
#